data_0b302a2f711a3be42d479706bc47acfb
#
_entry.id   0b302a2f711a3be42d479706bc47acfb
#
_cell.length_a   1.000
_cell.length_b   1.000
_cell.length_c   1.000
_cell.angle_alpha   90.00
_cell.angle_beta   90.00
_cell.angle_gamma   90.00
#
_symmetry.space_group_name_H-M   'P 1'
#
loop_
_entity.id
_entity.type
_entity.pdbx_description
1 polymer ?
#
loop_
_entity_poly.entity_id
_entity_poly.type
_entity_poly.pdbx_seq_one_letter_code
_entity_poly.pdbx_strand_id
1 'polypeptide(L)'
;QNMRIDKHQEHLKFDQYIFLLLLAFEVIVSFTFLGYVHIPPISITTMHLLALFAAMVLGTKESVAVAMVFALTSMWQAAVSGVQYSDVIFSPFDSGAPLRSMLLNAARPLAGWVSGALFNACFSKKRKHMYACIALTAVASTGVYGTLTYLFMALLFPETGVTVGMALTAWTAPSNLAVYLLTAALMPLIHWG
;
A
#
# COMPACT_ATOMS: atom_id res chain seq x y z
N GLN A 1 15.95 21.78 30.66
CA GLN A 1 14.95 20.68 30.63
C GLN A 1 13.76 21.04 29.72
N ASN A 2 13.28 22.30 29.76
CA ASN A 2 12.15 22.77 28.93
C ASN A 2 12.46 22.69 27.42
N MET A 3 13.67 23.08 27.00
CA MET A 3 14.04 23.09 25.55
C MET A 3 14.07 21.70 24.89
N ARG A 4 14.25 20.59 25.65
CA ARG A 4 14.14 19.22 25.13
C ARG A 4 12.67 18.78 24.98
N ILE A 5 11.83 19.23 25.89
CA ILE A 5 10.38 18.94 25.88
C ILE A 5 9.75 19.64 24.68
N ASP A 6 10.11 20.90 24.43
CA ASP A 6 9.58 21.68 23.30
C ASP A 6 9.94 21.06 21.94
N LYS A 7 11.20 20.66 21.75
CA LYS A 7 11.64 19.98 20.51
C LYS A 7 10.92 18.64 20.30
N HIS A 8 10.69 17.86 21.34
CA HIS A 8 10.00 16.60 21.23
C HIS A 8 8.51 16.81 20.86
N GLN A 9 7.88 17.84 21.40
CA GLN A 9 6.51 18.21 21.05
C GLN A 9 6.40 18.74 19.61
N GLU A 10 7.38 19.49 19.13
CA GLU A 10 7.43 19.96 17.76
C GLU A 10 7.54 18.80 16.76
N HIS A 11 8.39 17.81 17.01
CA HIS A 11 8.49 16.60 16.18
C HIS A 11 7.17 15.82 16.16
N LEU A 12 6.51 15.62 17.30
CA LEU A 12 5.22 14.93 17.37
C LEU A 12 4.13 15.66 16.57
N LYS A 13 4.11 16.99 16.62
CA LYS A 13 3.18 17.79 15.82
C LYS A 13 3.48 17.66 14.32
N PHE A 14 4.75 17.69 13.94
CA PHE A 14 5.15 17.54 12.54
C PHE A 14 4.74 16.17 11.98
N ASP A 15 4.98 15.08 12.70
CA ASP A 15 4.58 13.73 12.30
C ASP A 15 3.04 13.63 12.17
N GLN A 16 2.29 14.26 13.07
CA GLN A 16 0.83 14.33 12.98
C GLN A 16 0.35 15.09 11.74
N TYR A 17 1.00 16.21 11.38
CA TYR A 17 0.66 16.95 10.17
C TYR A 17 0.95 16.14 8.91
N ILE A 18 2.10 15.48 8.84
CA ILE A 18 2.42 14.58 7.71
C ILE A 18 1.38 13.46 7.62
N PHE A 19 1.02 12.85 8.73
CA PHE A 19 0.01 11.79 8.76
C PHE A 19 -1.35 12.26 8.24
N LEU A 20 -1.85 13.40 8.73
CA LEU A 20 -3.11 13.97 8.26
C LEU A 20 -3.05 14.35 6.77
N LEU A 21 -1.92 14.88 6.32
CA LEU A 21 -1.70 15.20 4.91
C LEU A 21 -1.73 13.93 4.04
N LEU A 22 -1.11 12.85 4.49
CA LEU A 22 -1.14 11.57 3.79
C LEU A 22 -2.55 10.99 3.70
N LEU A 23 -3.33 11.04 4.80
CA LEU A 23 -4.72 10.59 4.80
C LEU A 23 -5.58 11.42 3.84
N ALA A 24 -5.43 12.73 3.86
CA ALA A 24 -6.15 13.62 2.94
C ALA A 24 -5.77 13.35 1.49
N PHE A 25 -4.46 13.17 1.22
CA PHE A 25 -3.95 12.87 -0.11
C PHE A 25 -4.44 11.50 -0.61
N GLU A 26 -4.46 10.48 0.26
CA GLU A 26 -5.00 9.16 -0.02
C GLU A 26 -6.47 9.25 -0.49
N VAL A 27 -7.30 10.00 0.24
CA VAL A 27 -8.70 10.21 -0.13
C VAL A 27 -8.82 10.96 -1.45
N ILE A 28 -8.08 12.04 -1.66
CA ILE A 28 -8.13 12.83 -2.90
C ILE A 28 -7.69 11.99 -4.10
N VAL A 29 -6.57 11.29 -3.98
CA VAL A 29 -6.01 10.48 -5.08
C VAL A 29 -6.93 9.32 -5.44
N SER A 30 -7.62 8.70 -4.46
CA SER A 30 -8.56 7.61 -4.71
C SER A 30 -9.74 8.00 -5.60
N PHE A 31 -10.14 9.28 -5.62
CA PHE A 31 -11.21 9.79 -6.49
C PHE A 31 -10.69 10.38 -7.82
N THR A 32 -9.39 10.27 -8.08
CA THR A 32 -8.79 10.74 -9.33
C THR A 32 -8.29 9.54 -10.16
N PHE A 33 -8.00 9.80 -11.44
CA PHE A 33 -7.39 8.81 -12.33
C PHE A 33 -5.98 8.37 -11.87
N LEU A 34 -5.33 9.14 -10.99
CA LEU A 34 -4.01 8.82 -10.45
C LEU A 34 -4.05 7.64 -9.48
N GLY A 35 -5.16 7.43 -8.78
CA GLY A 35 -5.32 6.30 -7.85
C GLY A 35 -5.40 4.95 -8.54
N TYR A 36 -6.01 4.93 -9.72
CA TYR A 36 -6.23 3.71 -10.51
C TYR A 36 -5.87 3.96 -11.97
N VAL A 37 -4.63 3.68 -12.33
CA VAL A 37 -4.16 3.79 -13.72
C VAL A 37 -4.55 2.50 -14.46
N HIS A 38 -5.59 2.60 -15.30
CA HIS A 38 -6.05 1.49 -16.12
C HIS A 38 -5.17 1.39 -17.38
N ILE A 39 -4.24 0.46 -17.36
CA ILE A 39 -3.47 0.06 -18.55
C ILE A 39 -3.92 -1.36 -18.89
N PRO A 40 -4.82 -1.55 -19.89
CA PRO A 40 -5.26 -2.90 -20.24
C PRO A 40 -4.09 -3.84 -20.54
N PRO A 41 -4.10 -5.07 -20.05
CA PRO A 41 -5.20 -5.74 -19.32
C PRO A 41 -5.18 -5.56 -17.80
N ILE A 42 -4.40 -4.65 -17.24
CA ILE A 42 -4.09 -4.57 -15.81
C ILE A 42 -4.38 -3.17 -15.28
N SER A 43 -5.02 -3.10 -14.11
CA SER A 43 -5.16 -1.86 -13.34
C SER A 43 -4.00 -1.76 -12.36
N ILE A 44 -3.15 -0.75 -12.54
CA ILE A 44 -2.07 -0.43 -11.60
C ILE A 44 -2.61 0.54 -10.57
N THR A 45 -2.57 0.16 -9.30
CA THR A 45 -2.92 1.07 -8.22
C THR A 45 -1.66 1.69 -7.62
N THR A 46 -1.61 3.01 -7.57
CA THR A 46 -0.52 3.77 -6.94
C THR A 46 -0.76 4.04 -5.46
N MET A 47 -1.95 3.75 -4.98
CA MET A 47 -2.41 4.03 -3.61
C MET A 47 -1.53 3.38 -2.53
N HIS A 48 -1.01 2.17 -2.77
CA HIS A 48 -0.12 1.51 -1.83
C HIS A 48 1.21 2.26 -1.60
N LEU A 49 1.61 3.16 -2.53
CA LEU A 49 2.80 4.00 -2.36
C LEU A 49 2.69 4.93 -1.16
N LEU A 50 1.50 5.45 -0.87
CA LEU A 50 1.26 6.32 0.28
C LEU A 50 1.38 5.54 1.59
N ALA A 51 0.89 4.30 1.63
CA ALA A 51 1.07 3.42 2.77
C ALA A 51 2.55 3.04 2.97
N LEU A 52 3.32 2.83 1.88
CA LEU A 52 4.77 2.62 1.93
C LEU A 52 5.51 3.86 2.45
N PHE A 53 5.12 5.04 1.99
CA PHE A 53 5.69 6.29 2.49
C PHE A 53 5.44 6.46 3.99
N ALA A 54 4.20 6.23 4.45
CA ALA A 54 3.86 6.24 5.86
C ALA A 54 4.67 5.21 6.65
N ALA A 55 4.87 4.00 6.10
CA ALA A 55 5.69 2.95 6.71
C ALA A 55 7.14 3.38 6.93
N MET A 56 7.71 4.09 5.94
CA MET A 56 9.10 4.53 5.97
C MET A 56 9.32 5.72 6.91
N VAL A 57 8.42 6.71 6.89
CA VAL A 57 8.62 8.00 7.58
C VAL A 57 8.00 8.02 8.97
N LEU A 58 6.79 7.48 9.11
CA LEU A 58 6.01 7.57 10.35
C LEU A 58 6.01 6.26 11.15
N GLY A 59 6.04 5.13 10.47
CA GLY A 59 6.10 3.82 11.11
C GLY A 59 4.91 2.91 10.82
N THR A 60 4.86 1.79 11.54
CA THR A 60 3.90 0.70 11.26
C THR A 60 2.46 1.09 11.49
N LYS A 61 2.15 1.83 12.57
CA LYS A 61 0.77 2.17 12.94
C LYS A 61 0.13 3.09 11.90
N GLU A 62 0.86 4.10 11.48
CA GLU A 62 0.46 5.10 10.51
C GLU A 62 0.31 4.46 9.12
N SER A 63 1.23 3.56 8.75
CA SER A 63 1.12 2.77 7.52
C SER A 63 -0.15 1.93 7.48
N VAL A 64 -0.48 1.24 8.57
CA VAL A 64 -1.74 0.47 8.67
C VAL A 64 -2.95 1.37 8.55
N ALA A 65 -2.93 2.56 9.20
CA ALA A 65 -4.03 3.50 9.12
C ALA A 65 -4.24 4.05 7.70
N VAL A 66 -3.17 4.43 6.99
CA VAL A 66 -3.24 4.85 5.58
C VAL A 66 -3.75 3.70 4.69
N ALA A 67 -3.23 2.49 4.87
CA ALA A 67 -3.69 1.31 4.14
C ALA A 67 -5.15 0.94 4.44
N MET A 68 -5.66 1.24 5.64
CA MET A 68 -7.07 1.08 5.99
C MET A 68 -7.95 2.08 5.23
N VAL A 69 -7.53 3.35 5.15
CA VAL A 69 -8.23 4.36 4.33
C VAL A 69 -8.21 3.93 2.87
N PHE A 70 -7.09 3.45 2.35
CA PHE A 70 -7.01 2.86 1.02
C PHE A 70 -8.01 1.70 0.83
N ALA A 71 -8.15 0.80 1.79
CA ALA A 71 -9.14 -0.28 1.72
C ALA A 71 -10.57 0.26 1.61
N LEU A 72 -10.93 1.24 2.43
CA LEU A 72 -12.26 1.84 2.45
C LEU A 72 -12.58 2.61 1.15
N THR A 73 -11.64 3.43 0.68
CA THR A 73 -11.81 4.18 -0.57
C THR A 73 -11.88 3.25 -1.78
N SER A 74 -11.12 2.15 -1.78
CA SER A 74 -11.18 1.13 -2.83
C SER A 74 -12.51 0.39 -2.85
N MET A 75 -13.11 0.06 -1.70
CA MET A 75 -14.45 -0.51 -1.62
C MET A 75 -15.49 0.43 -2.22
N TRP A 76 -15.40 1.72 -1.89
CA TRP A 76 -16.27 2.74 -2.42
C TRP A 76 -16.10 2.92 -3.92
N GLN A 77 -14.86 3.03 -4.38
CA GLN A 77 -14.54 3.21 -5.80
C GLN A 77 -15.01 2.00 -6.64
N ALA A 78 -14.83 0.79 -6.13
CA ALA A 78 -15.34 -0.42 -6.78
C ALA A 78 -16.86 -0.43 -6.92
N ALA A 79 -17.59 0.13 -5.94
CA ALA A 79 -19.05 0.24 -5.98
C ALA A 79 -19.55 1.30 -6.99
N VAL A 80 -18.79 2.41 -7.16
CA VAL A 80 -19.24 3.53 -8.00
C VAL A 80 -18.78 3.39 -9.46
N SER A 81 -17.58 2.86 -9.68
CA SER A 81 -16.91 2.85 -10.98
C SER A 81 -16.38 1.48 -11.42
N GLY A 82 -16.89 0.38 -10.86
CA GLY A 82 -16.48 -0.98 -11.20
C GLY A 82 -16.71 -1.28 -12.69
N VAL A 83 -15.68 -1.00 -13.51
CA VAL A 83 -15.71 -1.17 -14.96
C VAL A 83 -15.40 -2.61 -15.38
N GLN A 84 -14.66 -3.34 -14.55
CA GLN A 84 -14.27 -4.72 -14.79
C GLN A 84 -14.78 -5.63 -13.67
N TYR A 85 -15.07 -6.88 -14.01
CA TYR A 85 -15.47 -7.88 -13.01
C TYR A 85 -14.45 -8.04 -11.87
N SER A 86 -13.17 -7.92 -12.19
CA SER A 86 -12.07 -7.90 -11.19
C SER A 86 -12.17 -6.75 -10.20
N ASP A 87 -12.81 -5.64 -10.58
CA ASP A 87 -12.95 -4.48 -9.68
C ASP A 87 -14.20 -4.65 -8.80
N VAL A 88 -15.25 -5.25 -9.33
CA VAL A 88 -16.53 -5.50 -8.61
C VAL A 88 -16.33 -6.37 -7.37
N ILE A 89 -15.40 -7.34 -7.38
CA ILE A 89 -15.14 -8.21 -6.22
C ILE A 89 -14.62 -7.45 -4.99
N PHE A 90 -14.06 -6.24 -5.18
CA PHE A 90 -13.64 -5.39 -4.07
C PHE A 90 -14.80 -4.62 -3.43
N SER A 91 -15.95 -4.53 -4.13
CA SER A 91 -17.16 -3.89 -3.60
C SER A 91 -17.96 -4.87 -2.74
N PRO A 92 -18.17 -4.60 -1.45
CA PRO A 92 -19.06 -5.43 -0.64
C PRO A 92 -20.52 -5.33 -1.04
N PHE A 93 -20.88 -4.33 -1.84
CA PHE A 93 -22.27 -4.08 -2.27
C PHE A 93 -22.63 -4.83 -3.56
N ASP A 94 -21.68 -4.94 -4.51
CA ASP A 94 -21.92 -5.41 -5.87
C ASP A 94 -21.36 -6.81 -6.14
N SER A 95 -20.45 -7.29 -5.31
CA SER A 95 -19.79 -8.61 -5.47
C SER A 95 -20.71 -9.82 -5.25
N GLY A 96 -21.90 -9.61 -4.66
CA GLY A 96 -22.76 -10.70 -4.19
C GLY A 96 -22.22 -11.47 -2.98
N ALA A 97 -21.04 -11.14 -2.48
CA ALA A 97 -20.38 -11.79 -1.35
C ALA A 97 -19.71 -10.76 -0.41
N PRO A 98 -20.49 -9.96 0.34
CA PRO A 98 -19.98 -8.82 1.11
C PRO A 98 -18.83 -9.16 2.04
N LEU A 99 -18.95 -10.26 2.77
CA LEU A 99 -17.92 -10.69 3.72
C LEU A 99 -16.61 -11.05 3.02
N ARG A 100 -16.68 -11.73 1.86
CA ARG A 100 -15.49 -12.08 1.08
C ARG A 100 -14.79 -10.82 0.56
N SER A 101 -15.54 -9.82 0.09
CA SER A 101 -15.01 -8.53 -0.36
C SER A 101 -14.34 -7.76 0.79
N MET A 102 -14.95 -7.74 1.97
CA MET A 102 -14.32 -7.13 3.15
C MET A 102 -13.01 -7.82 3.53
N LEU A 103 -13.00 -9.16 3.52
CA LEU A 103 -11.79 -9.95 3.78
C LEU A 103 -10.71 -9.72 2.71
N LEU A 104 -11.09 -9.64 1.43
CA LEU A 104 -10.17 -9.33 0.34
C LEU A 104 -9.49 -7.97 0.57
N ASN A 105 -10.25 -6.97 0.98
CA ASN A 105 -9.72 -5.65 1.29
C ASN A 105 -8.82 -5.62 2.55
N ALA A 106 -8.93 -6.60 3.45
CA ALA A 106 -8.03 -6.73 4.60
C ALA A 106 -6.57 -7.05 4.21
N ALA A 107 -6.32 -7.51 2.99
CA ALA A 107 -4.97 -7.66 2.45
C ALA A 107 -4.16 -6.35 2.50
N ARG A 108 -4.83 -5.18 2.34
CA ARG A 108 -4.19 -3.85 2.33
C ARG A 108 -3.61 -3.46 3.68
N PRO A 109 -4.38 -3.40 4.78
CA PRO A 109 -3.82 -3.11 6.09
C PRO A 109 -2.80 -4.15 6.56
N LEU A 110 -2.95 -5.43 6.18
CA LEU A 110 -1.94 -6.45 6.43
C LEU A 110 -0.63 -6.14 5.70
N ALA A 111 -0.70 -5.74 4.44
CA ALA A 111 0.48 -5.31 3.68
C ALA A 111 1.13 -4.05 4.30
N GLY A 112 0.32 -3.09 4.77
CA GLY A 112 0.81 -1.91 5.50
C GLY A 112 1.55 -2.29 6.78
N TRP A 113 1.03 -3.25 7.53
CA TRP A 113 1.69 -3.76 8.73
C TRP A 113 3.03 -4.44 8.41
N VAL A 114 3.07 -5.32 7.40
CA VAL A 114 4.30 -5.98 6.95
C VAL A 114 5.32 -4.96 6.46
N SER A 115 4.89 -3.98 5.67
CA SER A 115 5.75 -2.89 5.17
C SER A 115 6.39 -2.11 6.32
N GLY A 116 5.60 -1.71 7.32
CA GLY A 116 6.10 -1.03 8.50
C GLY A 116 7.11 -1.88 9.29
N ALA A 117 6.85 -3.18 9.45
CA ALA A 117 7.77 -4.10 10.11
C ALA A 117 9.09 -4.24 9.33
N LEU A 118 9.03 -4.31 8.00
CA LEU A 118 10.22 -4.40 7.14
C LEU A 118 11.05 -3.13 7.19
N PHE A 119 10.44 -1.94 7.16
CA PHE A 119 11.16 -0.67 7.29
C PHE A 119 11.77 -0.51 8.69
N ASN A 120 11.05 -0.88 9.75
CA ASN A 120 11.62 -0.89 11.10
C ASN A 120 12.84 -1.82 11.20
N ALA A 121 12.80 -3.00 10.58
CA ALA A 121 13.94 -3.91 10.52
C ALA A 121 15.08 -3.34 9.67
N CYS A 122 14.78 -2.60 8.60
CA CYS A 122 15.79 -1.91 7.79
C CYS A 122 16.51 -0.82 8.60
N PHE A 123 15.76 0.02 9.33
CA PHE A 123 16.31 1.14 10.10
C PHE A 123 16.92 0.74 11.46
N SER A 124 16.59 -0.43 12.00
CA SER A 124 17.09 -0.91 13.29
C SER A 124 18.62 -1.06 13.36
N LYS A 125 19.26 -1.20 12.20
CA LYS A 125 20.73 -1.37 12.08
C LYS A 125 21.33 -0.25 11.23
N LYS A 126 22.37 0.43 11.73
CA LYS A 126 23.17 1.33 10.91
C LYS A 126 23.86 0.53 9.81
N ARG A 127 23.40 0.68 8.57
CA ARG A 127 23.93 -0.04 7.42
C ARG A 127 24.77 0.89 6.55
N LYS A 128 25.91 0.36 6.06
CA LYS A 128 26.79 1.10 5.15
C LYS A 128 26.08 1.50 3.84
N HIS A 129 25.08 0.69 3.44
CA HIS A 129 24.30 0.88 2.20
C HIS A 129 22.81 1.09 2.53
N MET A 130 22.49 2.14 3.30
CA MET A 130 21.12 2.41 3.74
C MET A 130 20.16 2.60 2.57
N TYR A 131 20.54 3.35 1.54
CA TYR A 131 19.69 3.58 0.36
C TYR A 131 19.34 2.29 -0.38
N ALA A 132 20.30 1.37 -0.54
CA ALA A 132 20.02 0.07 -1.12
C ALA A 132 19.08 -0.75 -0.23
N CYS A 133 19.22 -0.68 1.08
CA CYS A 133 18.30 -1.32 2.02
C CYS A 133 16.88 -0.77 1.89
N ILE A 134 16.72 0.54 1.80
CA ILE A 134 15.42 1.20 1.60
C ILE A 134 14.80 0.76 0.27
N ALA A 135 15.56 0.79 -0.82
CA ALA A 135 15.08 0.37 -2.13
C ALA A 135 14.62 -1.10 -2.14
N LEU A 136 15.43 -2.01 -1.58
CA LEU A 136 15.07 -3.43 -1.47
C LEU A 136 13.85 -3.65 -0.58
N THR A 137 13.76 -2.91 0.54
CA THR A 137 12.61 -2.99 1.44
C THR A 137 11.34 -2.51 0.75
N ALA A 138 11.41 -1.43 -0.04
CA ALA A 138 10.29 -0.92 -0.80
C ALA A 138 9.81 -1.92 -1.86
N VAL A 139 10.73 -2.53 -2.60
CA VAL A 139 10.42 -3.59 -3.57
C VAL A 139 9.78 -4.80 -2.88
N ALA A 140 10.38 -5.27 -1.78
CA ALA A 140 9.84 -6.39 -1.02
C ALA A 140 8.42 -6.10 -0.49
N SER A 141 8.19 -4.91 0.04
CA SER A 141 6.88 -4.48 0.53
C SER A 141 5.82 -4.44 -0.58
N THR A 142 6.19 -3.91 -1.75
CA THR A 142 5.31 -3.90 -2.93
C THR A 142 4.98 -5.32 -3.40
N GLY A 143 5.99 -6.21 -3.42
CA GLY A 143 5.79 -7.61 -3.76
C GLY A 143 4.88 -8.33 -2.77
N VAL A 144 5.03 -8.08 -1.48
CA VAL A 144 4.14 -8.62 -0.43
C VAL A 144 2.71 -8.13 -0.62
N TYR A 145 2.52 -6.84 -0.93
CA TYR A 145 1.20 -6.30 -1.23
C TYR A 145 0.53 -7.05 -2.39
N GLY A 146 1.22 -7.20 -3.52
CA GLY A 146 0.71 -7.94 -4.68
C GLY A 146 0.39 -9.40 -4.33
N THR A 147 1.33 -10.10 -3.67
CA THR A 147 1.14 -11.49 -3.27
C THR A 147 -0.08 -11.67 -2.35
N LEU A 148 -0.25 -10.83 -1.34
CA LEU A 148 -1.40 -10.89 -0.43
C LEU A 148 -2.71 -10.66 -1.18
N THR A 149 -2.75 -9.66 -2.08
CA THR A 149 -3.95 -9.37 -2.86
C THR A 149 -4.34 -10.55 -3.75
N TYR A 150 -3.41 -11.11 -4.53
CA TYR A 150 -3.69 -12.27 -5.38
C TYR A 150 -4.02 -13.53 -4.58
N LEU A 151 -3.36 -13.73 -3.44
CA LEU A 151 -3.64 -14.86 -2.55
C LEU A 151 -5.07 -14.79 -1.99
N PHE A 152 -5.48 -13.63 -1.50
CA PHE A 152 -6.83 -13.43 -1.00
C PHE A 152 -7.86 -13.56 -2.13
N MET A 153 -7.57 -13.06 -3.36
CA MET A 153 -8.42 -13.28 -4.52
C MET A 153 -8.58 -14.78 -4.81
N ALA A 154 -7.48 -15.52 -4.91
CA ALA A 154 -7.52 -16.95 -5.21
C ALA A 154 -8.29 -17.77 -4.18
N LEU A 155 -8.21 -17.40 -2.90
CA LEU A 155 -8.88 -18.11 -1.82
C LEU A 155 -10.35 -17.72 -1.66
N LEU A 156 -10.68 -16.45 -1.84
CA LEU A 156 -12.02 -15.93 -1.57
C LEU A 156 -12.90 -15.88 -2.81
N PHE A 157 -12.31 -15.72 -4.00
CA PHE A 157 -13.00 -15.59 -5.28
C PHE A 157 -12.39 -16.51 -6.35
N PRO A 158 -12.45 -17.84 -6.16
CA PRO A 158 -11.89 -18.80 -7.13
C PRO A 158 -12.53 -18.68 -8.52
N GLU A 159 -13.74 -18.14 -8.60
CA GLU A 159 -14.46 -17.86 -9.84
C GLU A 159 -13.76 -16.81 -10.74
N THR A 160 -12.84 -16.04 -10.21
CA THR A 160 -12.03 -15.09 -11.00
C THR A 160 -10.97 -15.76 -11.87
N GLY A 161 -10.71 -17.05 -11.65
CA GLY A 161 -9.66 -17.79 -12.34
C GLY A 161 -8.24 -17.48 -11.80
N VAL A 162 -8.12 -16.62 -10.78
CA VAL A 162 -6.84 -16.37 -10.12
C VAL A 162 -6.47 -17.58 -9.27
N THR A 163 -5.25 -18.09 -9.47
CA THR A 163 -4.73 -19.25 -8.73
C THR A 163 -3.67 -18.83 -7.71
N VAL A 164 -3.45 -19.67 -6.71
CA VAL A 164 -2.34 -19.48 -5.75
C VAL A 164 -0.99 -19.43 -6.46
N GLY A 165 -0.82 -20.18 -7.55
CA GLY A 165 0.37 -20.10 -8.39
C GLY A 165 0.61 -18.70 -8.97
N MET A 166 -0.46 -18.02 -9.40
CA MET A 166 -0.37 -16.62 -9.88
C MET A 166 0.03 -15.66 -8.77
N ALA A 167 -0.40 -15.88 -7.52
CA ALA A 167 0.06 -15.07 -6.39
C ALA A 167 1.57 -15.17 -6.18
N LEU A 168 2.16 -16.35 -6.37
CA LEU A 168 3.60 -16.56 -6.25
C LEU A 168 4.38 -15.97 -7.44
N THR A 169 3.79 -16.00 -8.64
CA THR A 169 4.40 -15.43 -9.86
C THR A 169 4.13 -13.94 -10.03
N ALA A 170 3.31 -13.32 -9.19
CA ALA A 170 3.00 -11.89 -9.23
C ALA A 170 4.26 -10.99 -9.16
N TRP A 171 5.34 -11.48 -8.53
CA TRP A 171 6.62 -10.78 -8.44
C TRP A 171 7.28 -10.52 -9.80
N THR A 172 7.06 -11.37 -10.77
CA THR A 172 7.67 -11.30 -12.11
C THR A 172 6.74 -10.70 -13.16
N ALA A 173 5.52 -10.33 -12.79
CA ALA A 173 4.57 -9.74 -13.71
C ALA A 173 5.10 -8.38 -14.23
N PRO A 174 5.06 -8.11 -15.56
CA PRO A 174 5.60 -6.89 -16.14
C PRO A 174 4.99 -5.60 -15.57
N SER A 175 3.70 -5.64 -15.23
CA SER A 175 3.01 -4.53 -14.56
C SER A 175 3.60 -4.19 -13.19
N ASN A 176 3.99 -5.20 -12.43
CA ASN A 176 4.58 -5.03 -11.12
C ASN A 176 6.03 -4.53 -11.21
N LEU A 177 6.76 -4.89 -12.29
CA LEU A 177 8.12 -4.40 -12.51
C LEU A 177 8.18 -2.87 -12.58
N ALA A 178 7.22 -2.23 -13.26
CA ALA A 178 7.15 -0.78 -13.33
C ALA A 178 6.96 -0.15 -11.93
N VAL A 179 6.10 -0.76 -11.12
CA VAL A 179 5.84 -0.31 -9.74
C VAL A 179 7.06 -0.55 -8.85
N TYR A 180 7.76 -1.67 -9.02
CA TYR A 180 9.00 -1.94 -8.28
C TYR A 180 10.10 -0.93 -8.60
N LEU A 181 10.29 -0.59 -9.87
CA LEU A 181 11.26 0.43 -10.28
C LEU A 181 10.89 1.80 -9.70
N LEU A 182 9.61 2.14 -9.74
CA LEU A 182 9.11 3.39 -9.16
C LEU A 182 9.37 3.45 -7.65
N THR A 183 9.01 2.41 -6.90
CA THR A 183 9.22 2.37 -5.45
C THR A 183 10.70 2.34 -5.07
N ALA A 184 11.51 1.58 -5.81
CA ALA A 184 12.96 1.50 -5.60
C ALA A 184 13.67 2.85 -5.83
N ALA A 185 13.15 3.68 -6.75
CA ALA A 185 13.69 5.00 -7.04
C ALA A 185 13.18 6.08 -6.05
N LEU A 186 11.86 6.11 -5.81
CA LEU A 186 11.23 7.15 -5.00
C LEU A 186 11.59 7.08 -3.52
N MET A 187 11.57 5.88 -2.92
CA MET A 187 11.75 5.76 -1.46
C MET A 187 13.13 6.23 -0.97
N PRO A 188 14.27 5.87 -1.62
CA PRO A 188 15.56 6.42 -1.25
C PRO A 188 15.68 7.94 -1.47
N LEU A 189 15.05 8.50 -2.51
CA LEU A 189 15.05 9.94 -2.78
C LEU A 189 14.34 10.71 -1.66
N ILE A 190 13.20 10.23 -1.20
CA ILE A 190 12.44 10.82 -0.10
C ILE A 190 13.24 10.76 1.22
N HIS A 191 14.00 9.71 1.44
CA HIS A 191 14.84 9.60 2.65
C HIS A 191 16.04 10.56 2.63
N TRP A 192 16.45 11.01 1.44
CA TRP A 192 17.59 11.94 1.31
C TRP A 192 17.20 13.41 1.55
N GLY A 193 15.93 13.81 1.31
CA GLY A 193 15.43 15.16 1.55
C GLY A 193 15.07 15.40 3.00
#